data_5d2ec9bd0339f9db37edfb966b96db30
#
_entry.id   5d2ec9bd0339f9db37edfb966b96db30
#
_cell.length_a   1.000
_cell.length_b   1.000
_cell.length_c   1.000
_cell.angle_alpha   90.00
_cell.angle_beta   90.00
_cell.angle_gamma   90.00
#
_symmetry.space_group_name_H-M   'P 1'
#
loop_
_entity.id
_entity.type
_entity.pdbx_description
1 polymer ?
#
loop_
_entity_poly.entity_id
_entity_poly.type
_entity_poly.pdbx_seq_one_letter_code
_entity_poly.pdbx_strand_id
1 'polypeptide(L)'
;MQHASANSPAAVEHCPPDLHYLIEQQVWARVDADEGHATVGITALGIALAGDIYMCRPKRTGTVLAQGDAIAVVELAKSIVAVRSPVSGEVVQVNPLLEEQPERVHQQPYGEGWLVRMRLTDWDTDRGQLLHGDDVVPAMRHHAWLNRLES
;
A
#
# COMPACT_ATOMS: atom_id res chain seq x y z
N MET A 1 -11.00 14.05 -12.86
CA MET A 1 -11.36 13.42 -11.59
C MET A 1 -10.50 14.00 -10.48
N GLN A 2 -11.10 14.37 -9.38
CA GLN A 2 -10.36 14.86 -8.23
C GLN A 2 -10.05 13.70 -7.30
N HIS A 3 -8.79 13.62 -6.88
CA HIS A 3 -8.37 12.66 -5.88
C HIS A 3 -8.51 13.26 -4.49
N ALA A 4 -8.59 12.40 -3.49
CA ALA A 4 -8.60 12.86 -2.12
C ALA A 4 -7.32 13.64 -1.82
N SER A 5 -7.45 14.77 -1.17
CA SER A 5 -6.31 15.53 -0.70
C SER A 5 -5.61 14.77 0.43
N ALA A 6 -4.29 14.96 0.58
CA ALA A 6 -3.54 14.40 1.71
C ALA A 6 -4.10 14.86 3.05
N ASN A 7 -4.79 16.01 3.08
CA ASN A 7 -5.43 16.53 4.29
C ASN A 7 -6.90 16.14 4.38
N SER A 8 -7.40 15.34 3.44
CA SER A 8 -8.79 14.89 3.46
C SER A 8 -9.02 13.95 4.64
N PRO A 9 -10.07 14.18 5.45
CA PRO A 9 -10.42 13.23 6.50
C PRO A 9 -10.61 11.80 5.99
N ALA A 10 -11.16 11.65 4.76
CA ALA A 10 -11.39 10.33 4.20
C ALA A 10 -10.09 9.55 4.00
N ALA A 11 -9.01 10.21 3.54
CA ALA A 11 -7.73 9.53 3.32
C ALA A 11 -7.06 9.07 4.63
N VAL A 12 -7.32 9.77 5.73
CA VAL A 12 -6.72 9.52 7.04
C VAL A 12 -7.63 8.68 7.93
N GLU A 13 -8.92 9.01 7.97
CA GLU A 13 -9.87 8.47 8.96
C GLU A 13 -10.50 7.13 8.52
N HIS A 14 -10.58 6.88 7.23
CA HIS A 14 -11.25 5.70 6.68
C HIS A 14 -10.27 4.60 6.33
N CYS A 15 -9.38 4.28 7.28
CA CYS A 15 -8.47 3.16 7.14
C CYS A 15 -9.17 1.88 7.60
N PRO A 16 -9.29 0.86 6.73
CA PRO A 16 -9.93 -0.40 7.16
C PRO A 16 -9.28 -0.95 8.42
N PRO A 17 -10.06 -1.30 9.45
CA PRO A 17 -9.51 -1.66 10.76
C PRO A 17 -8.89 -3.06 10.82
N ASP A 18 -9.18 -3.90 9.84
CA ASP A 18 -8.66 -5.27 9.79
C ASP A 18 -7.30 -5.38 9.10
N LEU A 19 -6.73 -4.27 8.65
CA LEU A 19 -5.46 -4.25 7.94
C LEU A 19 -4.30 -3.91 8.88
N HIS A 20 -3.10 -4.25 8.43
CA HIS A 20 -1.84 -3.83 9.04
C HIS A 20 -1.17 -2.83 8.11
N TYR A 21 -0.52 -1.81 8.69
CA TYR A 21 -0.01 -0.67 7.91
C TYR A 21 1.46 -0.41 8.22
N LEU A 22 2.25 -0.23 7.16
CA LEU A 22 3.61 0.30 7.27
C LEU A 22 3.51 1.79 6.96
N ILE A 23 3.39 2.60 8.00
CA ILE A 23 3.01 4.01 7.89
C ILE A 23 4.02 4.82 7.07
N GLU A 24 5.31 4.64 7.31
CA GLU A 24 6.35 5.41 6.61
C GLU A 24 6.30 5.19 5.10
N GLN A 25 5.90 4.00 4.66
CA GLN A 25 5.85 3.64 3.25
C GLN A 25 4.45 3.71 2.66
N GLN A 26 3.44 3.94 3.49
CA GLN A 26 2.04 4.05 3.09
C GLN A 26 1.55 2.85 2.29
N VAL A 27 1.82 1.67 2.81
CA VAL A 27 1.34 0.41 2.27
C VAL A 27 0.60 -0.38 3.33
N TRP A 28 -0.32 -1.24 2.88
CA TRP A 28 -1.14 -2.05 3.79
C TRP A 28 -1.00 -3.53 3.45
N ALA A 29 -1.27 -4.35 4.45
CA ALA A 29 -1.34 -5.79 4.29
C ALA A 29 -2.64 -6.30 4.91
N ARG A 30 -3.42 -7.05 4.14
CA ARG A 30 -4.56 -7.81 4.63
C ARG A 30 -4.08 -9.24 4.84
N VAL A 31 -3.87 -9.61 6.09
CA VAL A 31 -3.25 -10.88 6.43
C VAL A 31 -4.31 -11.96 6.58
N ASP A 32 -4.09 -13.07 5.89
CA ASP A 32 -4.84 -14.30 6.09
C ASP A 32 -3.90 -15.27 6.81
N ALA A 33 -3.94 -15.21 8.14
CA ALA A 33 -3.01 -15.98 8.97
C ALA A 33 -3.21 -17.49 8.82
N ASP A 34 -4.44 -17.93 8.57
CA ASP A 34 -4.75 -19.36 8.43
C ASP A 34 -4.08 -19.95 7.20
N GLU A 35 -3.96 -19.15 6.12
CA GLU A 35 -3.31 -19.59 4.90
C GLU A 35 -1.87 -19.15 4.79
N GLY A 36 -1.38 -18.33 5.73
CA GLY A 36 -0.03 -17.80 5.67
C GLY A 36 0.21 -16.86 4.51
N HIS A 37 -0.83 -16.11 4.10
CA HIS A 37 -0.78 -15.19 2.97
C HIS A 37 -1.17 -13.78 3.37
N ALA A 38 -0.82 -12.81 2.55
CA ALA A 38 -1.31 -11.44 2.68
C ALA A 38 -1.55 -10.84 1.31
N THR A 39 -2.59 -10.03 1.20
CA THR A 39 -2.83 -9.15 0.06
C THR A 39 -2.27 -7.79 0.42
N VAL A 40 -1.56 -7.15 -0.50
CA VAL A 40 -0.80 -5.92 -0.26
C VAL A 40 -1.22 -4.84 -1.23
N GLY A 41 -1.28 -3.60 -0.74
CA GLY A 41 -1.61 -2.45 -1.58
C GLY A 41 -1.09 -1.15 -1.00
N ILE A 42 -1.43 -0.04 -1.67
CA ILE A 42 -1.05 1.32 -1.27
C ILE A 42 -2.24 1.92 -0.54
N THR A 43 -1.98 2.65 0.55
CA THR A 43 -3.06 3.30 1.32
C THR A 43 -3.68 4.46 0.53
N ALA A 44 -4.91 4.83 0.90
CA ALA A 44 -5.57 6.00 0.31
C ALA A 44 -4.73 7.26 0.52
N LEU A 45 -4.10 7.42 1.68
CA LEU A 45 -3.23 8.56 1.95
C LEU A 45 -1.99 8.53 1.04
N GLY A 46 -1.38 7.35 0.85
CA GLY A 46 -0.24 7.20 -0.07
C GLY A 46 -0.57 7.61 -1.49
N ILE A 47 -1.75 7.23 -1.96
CA ILE A 47 -2.25 7.64 -3.28
C ILE A 47 -2.44 9.16 -3.34
N ALA A 48 -3.05 9.74 -2.30
CA ALA A 48 -3.29 11.19 -2.26
C ALA A 48 -1.98 11.98 -2.29
N LEU A 49 -0.95 11.50 -1.57
CA LEU A 49 0.36 12.15 -1.54
C LEU A 49 1.11 12.00 -2.86
N ALA A 50 0.97 10.86 -3.53
CA ALA A 50 1.65 10.60 -4.79
C ALA A 50 1.06 11.40 -5.97
N GLY A 51 -0.23 11.64 -5.94
CA GLY A 51 -0.96 12.23 -7.07
C GLY A 51 -1.31 11.17 -8.10
N ASP A 52 -1.40 11.55 -9.37
CA ASP A 52 -1.80 10.65 -10.44
C ASP A 52 -0.74 9.58 -10.70
N ILE A 53 -1.17 8.33 -10.68
CA ILE A 53 -0.35 7.18 -11.04
C ILE A 53 -0.77 6.73 -12.44
N TYR A 54 0.16 6.83 -13.39
CA TYR A 54 -0.11 6.49 -14.79
C TYR A 54 0.12 5.03 -15.09
N MET A 55 1.05 4.40 -14.39
CA MET A 55 1.30 2.97 -14.50
C MET A 55 1.70 2.40 -13.15
N CYS A 56 1.32 1.17 -12.91
CA CYS A 56 1.70 0.43 -11.71
C CYS A 56 2.19 -0.95 -12.15
N ARG A 57 3.45 -1.26 -11.82
CA ARG A 57 4.09 -2.52 -12.23
C ARG A 57 4.53 -3.30 -11.00
N PRO A 58 3.68 -4.20 -10.51
CA PRO A 58 4.07 -5.10 -9.41
C PRO A 58 5.19 -6.06 -9.84
N LYS A 59 5.94 -6.53 -8.88
CA LYS A 59 6.95 -7.58 -9.11
C LYS A 59 6.24 -8.87 -9.53
N ARG A 60 6.95 -9.68 -10.31
CA ARG A 60 6.40 -10.90 -10.88
C ARG A 60 6.23 -11.99 -9.83
N THR A 61 5.30 -12.89 -10.09
CA THR A 61 5.12 -14.12 -9.32
C THR A 61 6.44 -14.86 -9.20
N GLY A 62 6.74 -15.36 -8.02
CA GLY A 62 7.99 -16.03 -7.70
C GLY A 62 9.05 -15.12 -7.12
N THR A 63 8.87 -13.80 -7.16
CA THR A 63 9.82 -12.87 -6.55
C THR A 63 9.78 -13.02 -5.03
N VAL A 64 10.95 -13.16 -4.41
CA VAL A 64 11.10 -13.27 -2.96
C VAL A 64 11.62 -11.93 -2.43
N LEU A 65 10.93 -11.40 -1.42
CA LEU A 65 11.19 -10.07 -0.89
C LEU A 65 11.26 -10.09 0.62
N ALA A 66 12.05 -9.18 1.18
CA ALA A 66 12.00 -8.84 2.61
C ALA A 66 11.09 -7.63 2.81
N GLN A 67 10.58 -7.45 4.03
CA GLN A 67 9.88 -6.22 4.40
C GLN A 67 10.76 -5.02 4.06
N GLY A 68 10.18 -4.03 3.37
CA GLY A 68 10.91 -2.84 2.93
C GLY A 68 11.49 -2.91 1.52
N ASP A 69 11.56 -4.09 0.93
CA ASP A 69 12.01 -4.22 -0.47
C ASP A 69 10.93 -3.70 -1.43
N ALA A 70 11.35 -3.35 -2.64
CA ALA A 70 10.41 -2.89 -3.66
C ALA A 70 9.47 -4.01 -4.09
N ILE A 71 8.17 -3.79 -3.97
CA ILE A 71 7.12 -4.74 -4.36
C ILE A 71 6.49 -4.36 -5.70
N ALA A 72 6.60 -3.08 -6.04
CA ALA A 72 6.06 -2.54 -7.28
C ALA A 72 6.80 -1.25 -7.61
N VAL A 73 6.63 -0.80 -8.84
CA VAL A 73 7.09 0.51 -9.30
C VAL A 73 5.88 1.24 -9.86
N VAL A 74 5.70 2.50 -9.47
CA VAL A 74 4.64 3.34 -10.01
C VAL A 74 5.25 4.49 -10.80
N GLU A 75 4.62 4.82 -11.93
CA GLU A 75 5.02 5.94 -12.76
C GLU A 75 4.10 7.12 -12.50
N LEU A 76 4.70 8.22 -12.06
CA LEU A 76 4.04 9.49 -11.82
C LEU A 76 4.37 10.45 -12.96
N ALA A 77 3.84 11.67 -12.92
CA ALA A 77 4.02 12.63 -14.01
C ALA A 77 5.50 12.95 -14.30
N LYS A 78 6.34 13.00 -13.25
CA LYS A 78 7.74 13.43 -13.38
C LYS A 78 8.72 12.50 -12.70
N SER A 79 8.28 11.34 -12.25
CA SER A 79 9.16 10.44 -11.52
C SER A 79 8.66 9.01 -11.58
N ILE A 80 9.54 8.10 -11.23
CA ILE A 80 9.24 6.69 -11.04
C ILE A 80 9.61 6.38 -9.60
N VAL A 81 8.67 5.80 -8.85
CA VAL A 81 8.83 5.58 -7.42
C VAL A 81 8.61 4.10 -7.09
N ALA A 82 9.49 3.56 -6.24
CA ALA A 82 9.32 2.22 -5.73
C ALA A 82 8.28 2.21 -4.60
N VAL A 83 7.41 1.20 -4.63
CA VAL A 83 6.47 0.92 -3.54
C VAL A 83 7.11 -0.19 -2.70
N ARG A 84 7.21 0.03 -1.40
CA ARG A 84 7.91 -0.89 -0.50
C ARG A 84 6.95 -1.88 0.15
N SER A 85 7.38 -3.14 0.23
CA SER A 85 6.55 -4.20 0.79
C SER A 85 6.39 -4.06 2.31
N PRO A 86 5.17 -4.22 2.83
CA PRO A 86 4.97 -4.22 4.28
C PRO A 86 5.36 -5.55 4.93
N VAL A 87 5.56 -6.60 4.15
CA VAL A 87 5.83 -7.94 4.67
C VAL A 87 6.92 -8.64 3.86
N SER A 88 7.56 -9.63 4.48
CA SER A 88 8.50 -10.52 3.81
C SER A 88 7.73 -11.71 3.24
N GLY A 89 8.10 -12.14 2.04
CA GLY A 89 7.45 -13.29 1.45
C GLY A 89 7.75 -13.44 -0.03
N GLU A 90 7.01 -14.35 -0.64
CA GLU A 90 7.07 -14.63 -2.06
C GLU A 90 5.81 -14.16 -2.74
N VAL A 91 5.94 -13.43 -3.84
CA VAL A 91 4.79 -13.01 -4.65
C VAL A 91 4.18 -14.26 -5.29
N VAL A 92 2.93 -14.55 -4.96
CA VAL A 92 2.22 -15.72 -5.49
C VAL A 92 1.12 -15.35 -6.48
N GLN A 93 0.69 -14.08 -6.46
CA GLN A 93 -0.31 -13.59 -7.42
C GLN A 93 -0.12 -12.10 -7.61
N VAL A 94 -0.25 -11.65 -8.85
CA VAL A 94 -0.21 -10.22 -9.23
C VAL A 94 -1.61 -9.84 -9.67
N ASN A 95 -2.06 -8.63 -9.31
CA ASN A 95 -3.37 -8.15 -9.71
C ASN A 95 -3.42 -7.96 -11.24
N PRO A 96 -4.21 -8.75 -11.95
CA PRO A 96 -4.24 -8.68 -13.41
C PRO A 96 -4.89 -7.42 -13.94
N LEU A 97 -5.64 -6.69 -13.12
CA LEU A 97 -6.33 -5.47 -13.57
C LEU A 97 -5.38 -4.29 -13.80
N LEU A 98 -4.24 -4.26 -13.09
CA LEU A 98 -3.42 -3.05 -13.03
C LEU A 98 -2.69 -2.73 -14.33
N GLU A 99 -2.45 -3.70 -15.18
CA GLU A 99 -1.78 -3.47 -16.47
C GLU A 99 -2.62 -2.57 -17.37
N GLU A 100 -3.92 -2.85 -17.46
CA GLU A 100 -4.82 -2.10 -18.33
C GLU A 100 -5.63 -1.03 -17.60
N GLN A 101 -5.79 -1.19 -16.29
CA GLN A 101 -6.61 -0.29 -15.47
C GLN A 101 -5.85 0.16 -14.23
N PRO A 102 -4.72 0.88 -14.39
CA PRO A 102 -3.94 1.36 -13.23
C PRO A 102 -4.71 2.33 -12.34
N GLU A 103 -5.76 2.97 -12.89
CA GLU A 103 -6.62 3.86 -12.11
C GLU A 103 -7.35 3.16 -10.96
N ARG A 104 -7.36 1.84 -10.93
CA ARG A 104 -7.97 1.10 -9.82
C ARG A 104 -7.28 1.38 -8.49
N VAL A 105 -5.97 1.68 -8.53
CA VAL A 105 -5.26 2.05 -7.29
C VAL A 105 -5.79 3.35 -6.68
N HIS A 106 -6.32 4.26 -7.50
CA HIS A 106 -6.96 5.50 -7.03
C HIS A 106 -8.38 5.24 -6.56
N GLN A 107 -9.12 4.49 -7.34
CA GLN A 107 -10.56 4.30 -7.13
C GLN A 107 -10.84 3.38 -5.95
N GLN A 108 -10.06 2.32 -5.82
CA GLN A 108 -10.29 1.30 -4.80
C GLN A 108 -8.96 0.80 -4.24
N PRO A 109 -8.22 1.65 -3.51
CA PRO A 109 -6.90 1.26 -2.99
C PRO A 109 -6.94 0.06 -2.05
N TYR A 110 -8.04 -0.13 -1.34
CA TYR A 110 -8.21 -1.26 -0.41
C TYR A 110 -9.03 -2.41 -1.02
N GLY A 111 -9.50 -2.26 -2.24
CA GLY A 111 -10.29 -3.24 -2.95
C GLY A 111 -9.61 -3.68 -4.23
N GLU A 112 -10.23 -3.40 -5.38
CA GLU A 112 -9.71 -3.84 -6.68
C GLU A 112 -8.35 -3.28 -7.06
N GLY A 113 -7.87 -2.27 -6.36
CA GLY A 113 -6.55 -1.68 -6.58
C GLY A 113 -5.40 -2.35 -5.82
N TRP A 114 -5.60 -3.53 -5.26
CA TRP A 114 -4.52 -4.27 -4.60
C TRP A 114 -3.38 -4.55 -5.59
N LEU A 115 -2.16 -4.73 -5.06
CA LEU A 115 -0.97 -4.94 -5.90
C LEU A 115 -0.65 -6.40 -6.10
N VAL A 116 -0.35 -7.10 -5.02
CA VAL A 116 0.05 -8.51 -5.08
C VAL A 116 -0.52 -9.27 -3.88
N ARG A 117 -0.56 -10.60 -4.02
CA ARG A 117 -0.77 -11.51 -2.91
C ARG A 117 0.55 -12.23 -2.66
N MET A 118 0.94 -12.35 -1.39
CA MET A 118 2.22 -12.90 -0.99
C MET A 118 2.03 -14.06 -0.02
N ARG A 119 2.90 -15.06 -0.15
CA ARG A 119 3.04 -16.10 0.88
C ARG A 119 4.05 -15.56 1.91
N LEU A 120 3.60 -15.46 3.16
CA LEU A 120 4.41 -14.87 4.23
C LEU A 120 5.54 -15.80 4.65
N THR A 121 6.72 -15.25 4.88
CA THR A 121 7.89 -16.01 5.33
C THR A 121 8.40 -15.58 6.70
N ASP A 122 7.99 -14.42 7.21
CA ASP A 122 8.52 -13.91 8.49
C ASP A 122 7.50 -12.99 9.18
N TRP A 123 6.26 -13.41 9.21
CA TRP A 123 5.17 -12.57 9.76
C TRP A 123 5.41 -12.18 11.21
N ASP A 124 5.90 -13.10 12.04
CA ASP A 124 6.10 -12.81 13.46
C ASP A 124 7.08 -11.65 13.69
N THR A 125 8.11 -11.55 12.85
CA THR A 125 9.07 -10.44 12.92
C THR A 125 8.49 -9.18 12.28
N ASP A 126 7.90 -9.32 11.09
CA ASP A 126 7.42 -8.17 10.30
C ASP A 126 6.31 -7.41 11.01
N ARG A 127 5.42 -8.11 11.68
CA ARG A 127 4.29 -7.48 12.37
C ARG A 127 4.71 -6.44 13.39
N GLY A 128 5.90 -6.58 13.95
CA GLY A 128 6.42 -5.63 14.93
C GLY A 128 6.66 -4.24 14.37
N GLN A 129 6.81 -4.10 13.05
CA GLN A 129 7.01 -2.82 12.39
C GLN A 129 5.70 -2.24 11.84
N LEU A 130 4.60 -2.96 11.95
CA LEU A 130 3.32 -2.56 11.38
C LEU A 130 2.39 -2.07 12.48
N LEU A 131 1.52 -1.11 12.11
CA LEU A 131 0.46 -0.65 13.02
C LEU A 131 -0.86 -1.31 12.64
N HIS A 132 -1.68 -1.52 13.65
CA HIS A 132 -2.99 -2.17 13.52
C HIS A 132 -3.91 -1.63 14.60
N GLY A 133 -5.20 -1.49 14.30
CA GLY A 133 -6.18 -1.06 15.27
C GLY A 133 -6.16 0.43 15.55
N ASP A 134 -6.32 0.81 16.82
CA ASP A 134 -6.55 2.20 17.22
C ASP A 134 -5.35 3.13 16.99
N ASP A 135 -4.16 2.58 16.83
CA ASP A 135 -2.96 3.39 16.62
C ASP A 135 -2.83 3.90 15.19
N VAL A 136 -3.61 3.35 14.27
CA VAL A 136 -3.45 3.64 12.83
C VAL A 136 -3.85 5.07 12.48
N VAL A 137 -5.05 5.51 12.86
CA VAL A 137 -5.55 6.85 12.47
C VAL A 137 -4.66 7.97 13.01
N PRO A 138 -4.24 7.97 14.29
CA PRO A 138 -3.31 9.00 14.77
C PRO A 138 -2.00 9.03 13.99
N ALA A 139 -1.46 7.86 13.65
CA ALA A 139 -0.22 7.77 12.87
C ALA A 139 -0.41 8.29 11.44
N MET A 140 -1.55 7.99 10.82
CA MET A 140 -1.87 8.50 9.49
C MET A 140 -2.01 10.02 9.50
N ARG A 141 -2.66 10.58 10.51
CA ARG A 141 -2.76 12.04 10.66
C ARG A 141 -1.40 12.69 10.76
N HIS A 142 -0.52 12.10 11.57
CA HIS A 142 0.82 12.62 11.75
C HIS A 142 1.60 12.57 10.44
N HIS A 143 1.51 11.45 9.72
CA HIS A 143 2.18 11.29 8.43
C HIS A 143 1.67 12.30 7.40
N ALA A 144 0.35 12.50 7.34
CA ALA A 144 -0.26 13.49 6.45
C ALA A 144 0.24 14.91 6.78
N TRP A 145 0.33 15.23 8.07
CA TRP A 145 0.82 16.54 8.51
C TRP A 145 2.28 16.75 8.11
N LEU A 146 3.14 15.73 8.32
CA LEU A 146 4.57 15.83 7.97
C LEU A 146 4.79 15.98 6.46
N ASN A 147 3.92 15.42 5.65
CA ASN A 147 4.08 15.35 4.20
C ASN A 147 3.06 16.19 3.44
N ARG A 148 2.40 17.12 4.13
CA ARG A 148 1.40 17.96 3.46
C ARG A 148 2.05 18.75 2.34
N LEU A 149 1.29 18.88 1.26
CA LEU A 149 1.72 19.67 0.12
C LEU A 149 1.43 21.14 0.42
N GLU A 150 2.45 21.97 0.30
CA GLU A 150 2.25 23.42 0.39
C GLU A 150 1.60 23.89 -0.90
N SER A 151 0.51 24.56 -0.74
CA SER A 151 -0.21 25.12 -1.87
C SER A 151 0.29 26.50 -2.22
#